data_7212eb963fce9ee9fd02c00bfb0570e3
#
_entry.id   7212eb963fce9ee9fd02c00bfb0570e3
#
_cell.length_a   1.000
_cell.length_b   1.000
_cell.length_c   1.000
_cell.angle_alpha   90.00
_cell.angle_beta   90.00
_cell.angle_gamma   90.00
#
_symmetry.space_group_name_H-M   'P 1'
#
loop_
_entity.id
_entity.type
_entity.pdbx_description
1 polymer ?
#
loop_
_entity_poly.entity_id
_entity_poly.type
_entity_poly.pdbx_seq_one_letter_code
_entity_poly.pdbx_strand_id
1 'polypeptide(L)'
;MMQFYKKRDFGALISDTFNFVKLYGKNYFKNYFVINGLLIILMAVLVFFGFRNFFSLIFEGIGGNSASIGRYFLENIMQIIFTFLFIFLVFILISVVNYSYPVLYLKRLTETGNKNITVDEIMSDVKKNIGKIFKLFIGFVFIIIPLYLAVYGLSYTVTYRIQGLYFLLFVFLTPVMTNVVNFLIYDYFNRGKGFFSSLSYAIRSQFSYQQYNQKSPFWKYWGTTMILYILQQVVVYAFVFILVFIIILSLGLSLNMSSAETFYITLVFGAMAYPLIIIISLIMSNFISLCSGFMYYDSRTDLHREMDLTEIDSIGRDEV
;
A
#
# COMPACT_ATOMS: atom_id res chain seq x y z
N MET A 1 4.55 -17.91 21.05
CA MET A 1 4.17 -17.73 19.64
C MET A 1 3.06 -16.71 19.58
N MET A 2 2.95 -15.88 18.53
CA MET A 2 1.87 -14.90 18.43
C MET A 2 0.61 -15.60 17.95
N GLN A 3 -0.51 -15.40 18.66
CA GLN A 3 -1.80 -15.95 18.26
C GLN A 3 -2.43 -15.03 17.20
N PHE A 4 -2.72 -15.56 16.00
CA PHE A 4 -3.28 -14.79 14.89
C PHE A 4 -4.80 -14.70 14.95
N TYR A 5 -5.48 -15.84 15.03
CA TYR A 5 -6.93 -15.93 15.12
C TYR A 5 -7.38 -15.66 16.57
N LYS A 6 -7.53 -14.39 16.91
CA LYS A 6 -8.11 -13.93 18.19
C LYS A 6 -8.84 -12.62 17.99
N LYS A 7 -9.83 -12.36 18.83
CA LYS A 7 -10.46 -11.04 18.87
C LYS A 7 -9.51 -10.03 19.48
N ARG A 8 -9.45 -8.87 18.86
CA ARG A 8 -8.58 -7.77 19.26
C ARG A 8 -9.42 -6.52 19.47
N ASP A 9 -9.13 -5.76 20.49
CA ASP A 9 -9.58 -4.39 20.61
C ASP A 9 -8.70 -3.46 19.76
N PHE A 10 -9.03 -2.18 19.75
CA PHE A 10 -8.32 -1.15 19.02
C PHE A 10 -6.82 -1.07 19.40
N GLY A 11 -6.52 -1.04 20.70
CA GLY A 11 -5.15 -0.96 21.21
C GLY A 11 -4.34 -2.23 20.89
N ALA A 12 -4.97 -3.41 20.98
CA ALA A 12 -4.35 -4.68 20.67
C ALA A 12 -3.98 -4.80 19.19
N LEU A 13 -4.75 -4.25 18.25
CA LEU A 13 -4.40 -4.22 16.82
C LEU A 13 -3.09 -3.47 16.58
N ILE A 14 -2.93 -2.30 17.19
CA ILE A 14 -1.72 -1.48 17.06
C ILE A 14 -0.56 -2.17 17.77
N SER A 15 -0.73 -2.58 19.03
CA SER A 15 0.34 -3.20 19.82
C SER A 15 0.83 -4.52 19.22
N ASP A 16 -0.09 -5.36 18.71
CA ASP A 16 0.29 -6.63 18.05
C ASP A 16 1.05 -6.38 16.76
N THR A 17 0.76 -5.29 16.01
CA THR A 17 1.52 -4.89 14.84
C THR A 17 2.98 -4.56 15.20
N PHE A 18 3.19 -3.73 16.21
CA PHE A 18 4.55 -3.40 16.67
C PHE A 18 5.25 -4.61 17.30
N ASN A 19 4.54 -5.43 18.08
CA ASN A 19 5.09 -6.67 18.64
C ASN A 19 5.50 -7.65 17.55
N PHE A 20 4.73 -7.76 16.45
CA PHE A 20 5.12 -8.56 15.30
C PHE A 20 6.45 -8.07 14.71
N VAL A 21 6.59 -6.76 14.48
CA VAL A 21 7.82 -6.19 13.95
C VAL A 21 8.99 -6.40 14.92
N LYS A 22 8.77 -6.30 16.22
CA LYS A 22 9.80 -6.59 17.23
C LYS A 22 10.24 -8.06 17.22
N LEU A 23 9.31 -9.00 17.05
CA LEU A 23 9.58 -10.45 17.14
C LEU A 23 10.05 -11.06 15.82
N TYR A 24 9.50 -10.61 14.69
CA TYR A 24 9.70 -11.20 13.37
C TYR A 24 10.29 -10.22 12.34
N GLY A 25 10.39 -8.92 12.67
CA GLY A 25 10.72 -7.85 11.72
C GLY A 25 12.05 -8.06 11.02
N LYS A 26 13.10 -8.57 11.72
CA LYS A 26 14.41 -8.84 11.10
C LYS A 26 14.26 -9.84 9.95
N ASN A 27 13.55 -10.96 10.17
CA ASN A 27 13.33 -11.98 9.14
C ASN A 27 12.36 -11.46 8.06
N TYR A 28 11.28 -10.80 8.46
CA TYR A 28 10.30 -10.23 7.57
C TYR A 28 10.91 -9.22 6.59
N PHE A 29 11.60 -8.18 7.07
CA PHE A 29 12.17 -7.15 6.21
C PHE A 29 13.37 -7.65 5.40
N LYS A 30 14.18 -8.59 5.92
CA LYS A 30 15.22 -9.25 5.13
C LYS A 30 14.62 -9.90 3.88
N ASN A 31 13.59 -10.74 4.05
CA ASN A 31 12.92 -11.41 2.94
C ASN A 31 12.19 -10.41 2.03
N TYR A 32 11.57 -9.37 2.61
CA TYR A 32 10.91 -8.31 1.86
C TYR A 32 11.85 -7.62 0.89
N PHE A 33 13.02 -7.17 1.36
CA PHE A 33 14.00 -6.49 0.50
C PHE A 33 14.62 -7.40 -0.54
N VAL A 34 14.81 -8.67 -0.26
CA VAL A 34 15.32 -9.61 -1.27
C VAL A 34 14.30 -9.85 -2.38
N ILE A 35 13.01 -10.00 -2.03
CA ILE A 35 11.96 -10.33 -2.99
C ILE A 35 11.49 -9.09 -3.76
N ASN A 36 11.28 -7.97 -3.06
CA ASN A 36 10.71 -6.75 -3.65
C ASN A 36 11.78 -5.70 -4.02
N GLY A 37 13.03 -5.86 -3.57
CA GLY A 37 14.06 -4.83 -3.73
C GLY A 37 14.30 -4.42 -5.17
N LEU A 38 14.40 -5.39 -6.08
CA LEU A 38 14.55 -5.12 -7.52
C LEU A 38 13.34 -4.35 -8.08
N LEU A 39 12.12 -4.71 -7.68
CA LEU A 39 10.90 -4.02 -8.11
C LEU A 39 10.83 -2.60 -7.55
N ILE A 40 11.26 -2.40 -6.30
CA ILE A 40 11.33 -1.09 -5.65
C ILE A 40 12.35 -0.19 -6.36
N ILE A 41 13.52 -0.73 -6.72
CA ILE A 41 14.53 -0.01 -7.49
C ILE A 41 14.00 0.35 -8.88
N LEU A 42 13.38 -0.60 -9.58
CA LEU A 42 12.75 -0.36 -10.88
C LEU A 42 11.72 0.78 -10.80
N MET A 43 10.89 0.76 -9.76
CA MET A 43 9.89 1.81 -9.51
C MET A 43 10.55 3.16 -9.26
N ALA A 44 11.61 3.20 -8.45
CA ALA A 44 12.37 4.42 -8.19
C ALA A 44 12.98 5.00 -9.47
N VAL A 45 13.53 4.15 -10.34
CA VAL A 45 14.10 4.53 -11.63
C VAL A 45 13.03 5.09 -12.57
N LEU A 46 11.87 4.42 -12.67
CA LEU A 46 10.75 4.90 -13.51
C LEU A 46 10.22 6.25 -13.00
N VAL A 47 10.11 6.43 -11.70
CA VAL A 47 9.68 7.69 -11.10
C VAL A 47 10.71 8.79 -11.33
N PHE A 48 12.00 8.49 -11.17
CA PHE A 48 13.09 9.44 -11.43
C PHE A 48 13.05 9.97 -12.87
N PHE A 49 12.97 9.08 -13.85
CA PHE A 49 12.91 9.48 -15.26
C PHE A 49 11.59 10.18 -15.63
N GLY A 50 10.47 9.68 -15.11
CA GLY A 50 9.17 10.31 -15.32
C GLY A 50 9.12 11.73 -14.75
N PHE A 51 9.65 11.92 -13.53
CA PHE A 51 9.72 13.21 -12.87
C PHE A 51 10.66 14.18 -13.61
N ARG A 52 11.87 13.72 -13.95
CA ARG A 52 12.82 14.52 -14.71
C ARG A 52 12.24 15.02 -16.03
N ASN A 53 11.63 14.13 -16.81
CA ASN A 53 11.04 14.48 -18.10
C ASN A 53 9.85 15.45 -17.94
N PHE A 54 8.99 15.22 -16.94
CA PHE A 54 7.86 16.09 -16.65
C PHE A 54 8.30 17.49 -16.24
N PHE A 55 9.32 17.61 -15.39
CA PHE A 55 9.84 18.90 -14.97
C PHE A 55 10.61 19.62 -16.07
N SER A 56 11.40 18.94 -16.90
CA SER A 56 12.05 19.57 -18.05
C SER A 56 11.03 20.20 -18.97
N LEU A 57 9.91 19.51 -19.25
CA LEU A 57 8.83 20.03 -20.08
C LEU A 57 8.16 21.29 -19.47
N ILE A 58 7.88 21.27 -18.16
CA ILE A 58 7.29 22.44 -17.49
C ILE A 58 8.24 23.64 -17.52
N PHE A 59 9.51 23.41 -17.28
CA PHE A 59 10.48 24.48 -17.10
C PHE A 59 11.07 25.02 -18.41
N GLU A 60 11.20 24.21 -19.44
CA GLU A 60 11.46 24.70 -20.80
C GLU A 60 10.34 25.63 -21.26
N GLY A 61 9.14 25.42 -20.73
CA GLY A 61 8.01 26.28 -21.01
C GLY A 61 7.89 27.54 -20.17
N ILE A 62 8.42 27.56 -18.95
CA ILE A 62 8.45 28.78 -18.13
C ILE A 62 9.55 29.75 -18.65
N GLY A 63 10.65 29.21 -19.21
CA GLY A 63 11.73 30.02 -19.81
C GLY A 63 11.55 30.36 -21.27
N GLY A 64 10.61 29.74 -21.98
CA GLY A 64 10.28 29.91 -23.38
C GLY A 64 8.82 30.33 -23.61
N ASN A 65 8.49 30.76 -24.80
CA ASN A 65 7.16 31.14 -25.18
C ASN A 65 6.12 30.04 -24.83
N SER A 66 5.13 30.32 -24.01
CA SER A 66 4.05 29.37 -23.61
C SER A 66 3.36 28.69 -24.81
N ALA A 67 3.44 29.31 -26.02
CA ALA A 67 2.99 28.73 -27.28
C ALA A 67 3.83 27.51 -27.73
N SER A 68 5.09 27.38 -27.30
CA SER A 68 5.95 26.23 -27.66
C SER A 68 5.59 24.96 -26.88
N ILE A 69 5.15 25.10 -25.62
CA ILE A 69 4.70 23.97 -24.80
C ILE A 69 3.42 23.38 -25.37
N GLY A 70 2.44 24.24 -25.65
CA GLY A 70 1.16 23.80 -26.20
C GLY A 70 1.34 23.04 -27.51
N ARG A 71 2.23 23.51 -28.37
CA ARG A 71 2.58 22.84 -29.64
C ARG A 71 3.25 21.49 -29.40
N TYR A 72 4.27 21.42 -28.52
CA TYR A 72 4.95 20.18 -28.17
C TYR A 72 3.99 19.12 -27.60
N PHE A 73 3.09 19.54 -26.68
CA PHE A 73 2.06 18.64 -26.14
C PHE A 73 1.13 18.11 -27.21
N LEU A 74 0.65 18.96 -28.12
CA LEU A 74 -0.26 18.55 -29.20
C LEU A 74 0.43 17.62 -30.20
N GLU A 75 1.68 17.89 -30.55
CA GLU A 75 2.47 17.06 -31.48
C GLU A 75 2.84 15.70 -30.91
N ASN A 76 3.03 15.59 -29.58
CA ASN A 76 3.49 14.38 -28.92
C ASN A 76 2.43 13.73 -27.99
N ILE A 77 1.19 14.19 -28.03
CA ILE A 77 0.14 13.78 -27.07
C ILE A 77 -0.04 12.27 -26.99
N MET A 78 -0.03 11.56 -28.10
CA MET A 78 -0.14 10.10 -28.13
C MET A 78 1.02 9.41 -27.45
N GLN A 79 2.27 9.84 -27.73
CA GLN A 79 3.45 9.29 -27.10
C GLN A 79 3.44 9.53 -25.59
N ILE A 80 3.02 10.71 -25.16
CA ILE A 80 2.88 11.08 -23.74
C ILE A 80 1.86 10.18 -23.07
N ILE A 81 0.66 10.03 -23.67
CA ILE A 81 -0.40 9.15 -23.12
C ILE A 81 0.08 7.71 -23.01
N PHE A 82 0.69 7.14 -24.05
CA PHE A 82 1.20 5.77 -24.02
C PHE A 82 2.29 5.57 -22.97
N THR A 83 3.21 6.53 -22.82
CA THR A 83 4.27 6.48 -21.81
C THR A 83 3.68 6.51 -20.39
N PHE A 84 2.75 7.44 -20.10
CA PHE A 84 2.08 7.50 -18.81
C PHE A 84 1.27 6.24 -18.52
N LEU A 85 0.53 5.73 -19.49
CA LEU A 85 -0.25 4.49 -19.35
C LEU A 85 0.67 3.30 -19.05
N PHE A 86 1.79 3.18 -19.75
CA PHE A 86 2.77 2.12 -19.50
C PHE A 86 3.36 2.20 -18.09
N ILE A 87 3.85 3.38 -17.69
CA ILE A 87 4.37 3.61 -16.34
C ILE A 87 3.32 3.28 -15.27
N PHE A 88 2.08 3.70 -15.48
CA PHE A 88 0.96 3.45 -14.59
C PHE A 88 0.65 1.95 -14.44
N LEU A 89 0.60 1.20 -15.54
CA LEU A 89 0.39 -0.25 -15.50
C LEU A 89 1.53 -0.99 -14.78
N VAL A 90 2.78 -0.59 -15.04
CA VAL A 90 3.96 -1.14 -14.34
C VAL A 90 3.89 -0.82 -12.84
N PHE A 91 3.50 0.41 -12.49
CA PHE A 91 3.30 0.82 -11.10
C PHE A 91 2.26 -0.04 -10.37
N ILE A 92 1.11 -0.32 -11.02
CA ILE A 92 0.07 -1.19 -10.44
C ILE A 92 0.62 -2.61 -10.24
N LEU A 93 1.32 -3.15 -11.24
CA LEU A 93 1.88 -4.50 -11.15
C LEU A 93 2.86 -4.62 -9.97
N ILE A 94 3.78 -3.68 -9.84
CA ILE A 94 4.73 -3.61 -8.72
C ILE A 94 3.98 -3.50 -7.39
N SER A 95 2.96 -2.66 -7.32
CA SER A 95 2.14 -2.48 -6.13
C SER A 95 1.42 -3.78 -5.73
N VAL A 96 0.82 -4.50 -6.68
CA VAL A 96 0.14 -5.78 -6.41
C VAL A 96 1.11 -6.81 -5.85
N VAL A 97 2.32 -6.92 -6.41
CA VAL A 97 3.36 -7.83 -5.90
C VAL A 97 3.78 -7.42 -4.48
N ASN A 98 4.04 -6.13 -4.27
CA ASN A 98 4.44 -5.58 -2.98
C ASN A 98 3.39 -5.82 -1.87
N TYR A 99 2.11 -5.61 -2.16
CA TYR A 99 1.03 -5.86 -1.21
C TYR A 99 0.71 -7.36 -1.01
N SER A 100 1.07 -8.22 -1.96
CA SER A 100 0.90 -9.68 -1.81
C SER A 100 1.93 -10.27 -0.85
N TYR A 101 3.11 -9.68 -0.71
CA TYR A 101 4.18 -10.19 0.16
C TYR A 101 3.77 -10.31 1.64
N PRO A 102 3.24 -9.27 2.32
CA PRO A 102 2.80 -9.37 3.71
C PRO A 102 1.78 -10.50 3.94
N VAL A 103 0.89 -10.67 2.97
CA VAL A 103 -0.17 -11.69 3.02
C VAL A 103 0.41 -13.10 2.95
N LEU A 104 1.30 -13.36 1.99
CA LEU A 104 1.96 -14.66 1.83
C LEU A 104 2.86 -14.98 3.03
N TYR A 105 3.59 -13.98 3.54
CA TYR A 105 4.42 -14.15 4.72
C TYR A 105 3.60 -14.51 5.97
N LEU A 106 2.53 -13.74 6.26
CA LEU A 106 1.66 -14.01 7.41
C LEU A 106 0.94 -15.34 7.26
N LYS A 107 0.48 -15.68 6.06
CA LYS A 107 -0.15 -16.98 5.78
C LYS A 107 0.81 -18.11 6.11
N ARG A 108 2.04 -18.08 5.59
CA ARG A 108 3.04 -19.11 5.87
C ARG A 108 3.36 -19.19 7.36
N LEU A 109 3.52 -18.06 8.03
CA LEU A 109 3.79 -18.00 9.45
C LEU A 109 2.65 -18.62 10.29
N THR A 110 1.39 -18.40 9.88
CA THR A 110 0.21 -18.98 10.55
C THR A 110 0.09 -20.48 10.32
N GLU A 111 0.44 -20.97 9.12
CA GLU A 111 0.33 -22.39 8.75
C GLU A 111 1.49 -23.23 9.32
N THR A 112 2.71 -22.70 9.33
CA THR A 112 3.91 -23.49 9.72
C THR A 112 4.36 -23.24 11.15
N GLY A 113 4.02 -22.09 11.74
CA GLY A 113 4.57 -21.66 13.02
C GLY A 113 6.07 -21.35 13.01
N ASN A 114 6.74 -21.48 11.86
CA ASN A 114 8.18 -21.31 11.74
C ASN A 114 8.55 -19.82 11.78
N LYS A 115 9.40 -19.42 12.74
CA LYS A 115 9.88 -18.03 12.87
C LYS A 115 10.97 -17.68 11.86
N ASN A 116 11.69 -18.69 11.35
CA ASN A 116 12.82 -18.51 10.45
C ASN A 116 12.44 -18.89 9.01
N ILE A 117 11.47 -18.15 8.45
CA ILE A 117 11.05 -18.34 7.07
C ILE A 117 12.19 -17.91 6.14
N THR A 118 12.53 -18.76 5.18
CA THR A 118 13.58 -18.48 4.20
C THR A 118 13.06 -17.72 3.00
N VAL A 119 13.96 -17.05 2.27
CA VAL A 119 13.61 -16.35 1.02
C VAL A 119 13.05 -17.32 -0.02
N ASP A 120 13.67 -18.52 -0.13
CA ASP A 120 13.27 -19.53 -1.12
C ASP A 120 11.86 -20.05 -0.85
N GLU A 121 11.48 -20.18 0.42
CA GLU A 121 10.12 -20.59 0.80
C GLU A 121 9.09 -19.57 0.35
N ILE A 122 9.32 -18.27 0.61
CA ILE A 122 8.38 -17.21 0.18
C ILE A 122 8.39 -17.07 -1.35
N MET A 123 9.56 -17.18 -1.99
CA MET A 123 9.66 -17.15 -3.44
C MET A 123 8.90 -18.31 -4.09
N SER A 124 8.95 -19.49 -3.48
CA SER A 124 8.13 -20.64 -3.89
C SER A 124 6.64 -20.33 -3.79
N ASP A 125 6.20 -19.71 -2.67
CA ASP A 125 4.81 -19.30 -2.49
C ASP A 125 4.38 -18.24 -3.51
N VAL A 126 5.25 -17.25 -3.82
CA VAL A 126 4.99 -16.27 -4.88
C VAL A 126 4.85 -16.96 -6.24
N LYS A 127 5.78 -17.85 -6.60
CA LYS A 127 5.72 -18.61 -7.86
C LYS A 127 4.47 -19.47 -7.96
N LYS A 128 4.10 -20.18 -6.89
CA LYS A 128 2.88 -21.00 -6.82
C LYS A 128 1.60 -20.15 -6.98
N ASN A 129 1.63 -18.90 -6.54
CA ASN A 129 0.48 -17.99 -6.61
C ASN A 129 0.57 -16.97 -7.75
N ILE A 130 1.52 -17.09 -8.70
CA ILE A 130 1.71 -16.10 -9.76
C ILE A 130 0.46 -15.87 -10.61
N GLY A 131 -0.30 -16.93 -10.90
CA GLY A 131 -1.58 -16.82 -11.59
C GLY A 131 -2.66 -16.07 -10.80
N LYS A 132 -2.64 -16.19 -9.45
CA LYS A 132 -3.51 -15.40 -8.56
C LYS A 132 -3.08 -13.94 -8.53
N ILE A 133 -1.77 -13.67 -8.47
CA ILE A 133 -1.21 -12.31 -8.52
C ILE A 133 -1.60 -11.63 -9.82
N PHE A 134 -1.49 -12.32 -10.95
CA PHE A 134 -1.90 -11.78 -12.26
C PHE A 134 -3.41 -11.49 -12.34
N LYS A 135 -4.25 -12.41 -11.86
CA LYS A 135 -5.71 -12.17 -11.78
C LYS A 135 -6.05 -10.99 -10.84
N LEU A 136 -5.32 -10.86 -9.75
CA LEU A 136 -5.45 -9.73 -8.83
C LEU A 136 -5.07 -8.42 -9.52
N PHE A 137 -3.97 -8.39 -10.28
CA PHE A 137 -3.57 -7.24 -11.11
C PHE A 137 -4.68 -6.81 -12.07
N ILE A 138 -5.27 -7.77 -12.81
CA ILE A 138 -6.41 -7.48 -13.70
C ILE A 138 -7.59 -6.91 -12.90
N GLY A 139 -7.92 -7.51 -11.76
CA GLY A 139 -8.98 -7.01 -10.87
C GLY A 139 -8.71 -5.59 -10.34
N PHE A 140 -7.45 -5.26 -10.07
CA PHE A 140 -7.07 -3.90 -9.68
C PHE A 140 -7.28 -2.91 -10.82
N VAL A 141 -6.80 -3.21 -12.01
CA VAL A 141 -6.92 -2.32 -13.18
C VAL A 141 -8.39 -2.06 -13.54
N PHE A 142 -9.21 -3.11 -13.62
CA PHE A 142 -10.56 -3.01 -14.16
C PHE A 142 -11.67 -2.81 -13.12
N ILE A 143 -11.41 -3.05 -11.84
CA ILE A 143 -12.43 -2.99 -10.80
C ILE A 143 -12.03 -2.04 -9.68
N ILE A 144 -10.86 -2.24 -9.05
CA ILE A 144 -10.46 -1.45 -7.87
C ILE A 144 -10.18 0.00 -8.25
N ILE A 145 -9.41 0.25 -9.32
CA ILE A 145 -9.10 1.62 -9.75
C ILE A 145 -10.35 2.37 -10.22
N PRO A 146 -11.22 1.82 -11.08
CA PRO A 146 -12.50 2.47 -11.39
C PRO A 146 -13.37 2.72 -10.16
N LEU A 147 -13.40 1.80 -9.19
CA LEU A 147 -14.11 1.99 -7.92
C LEU A 147 -13.55 3.17 -7.13
N TYR A 148 -12.21 3.29 -7.02
CA TYR A 148 -11.55 4.45 -6.39
C TYR A 148 -11.91 5.74 -7.11
N LEU A 149 -11.79 5.77 -8.43
CA LEU A 149 -12.13 6.94 -9.24
C LEU A 149 -13.61 7.34 -9.08
N ALA A 150 -14.52 6.36 -9.03
CA ALA A 150 -15.94 6.62 -8.79
C ALA A 150 -16.17 7.20 -7.39
N VAL A 151 -15.63 6.60 -6.34
CA VAL A 151 -15.83 7.03 -4.95
C VAL A 151 -15.27 8.44 -4.74
N TYR A 152 -14.01 8.68 -5.13
CA TYR A 152 -13.38 9.98 -4.94
C TYR A 152 -13.90 11.04 -5.92
N GLY A 153 -14.21 10.65 -7.16
CA GLY A 153 -14.82 11.54 -8.16
C GLY A 153 -16.21 11.99 -7.74
N LEU A 154 -17.07 11.10 -7.27
CA LEU A 154 -18.37 11.45 -6.69
C LEU A 154 -18.23 12.34 -5.46
N SER A 155 -17.30 12.03 -4.57
CA SER A 155 -17.02 12.87 -3.40
C SER A 155 -16.61 14.28 -3.82
N TYR A 156 -15.78 14.41 -4.85
CA TYR A 156 -15.39 15.72 -5.40
C TYR A 156 -16.58 16.46 -6.02
N THR A 157 -17.38 15.81 -6.87
CA THR A 157 -18.54 16.46 -7.52
C THR A 157 -19.59 16.95 -6.53
N VAL A 158 -19.77 16.23 -5.40
CA VAL A 158 -20.71 16.64 -4.35
C VAL A 158 -20.16 17.80 -3.52
N THR A 159 -18.85 17.87 -3.34
CA THR A 159 -18.21 18.79 -2.38
C THR A 159 -17.33 19.88 -3.02
N TYR A 160 -17.26 19.95 -4.37
CA TYR A 160 -16.32 20.85 -5.07
C TYR A 160 -16.48 22.33 -4.68
N ARG A 161 -17.69 22.75 -4.29
CA ARG A 161 -17.95 24.13 -3.81
C ARG A 161 -17.43 24.39 -2.40
N ILE A 162 -17.18 23.34 -1.61
CA ILE A 162 -16.74 23.41 -0.21
C ILE A 162 -15.47 22.57 -0.08
N GLN A 163 -14.31 23.13 -0.41
CA GLN A 163 -13.03 22.42 -0.43
C GLN A 163 -12.69 21.71 0.89
N GLY A 164 -13.02 22.35 2.04
CA GLY A 164 -12.82 21.75 3.35
C GLY A 164 -13.62 20.46 3.55
N LEU A 165 -14.85 20.39 3.03
CA LEU A 165 -15.70 19.21 3.11
C LEU A 165 -15.14 18.06 2.25
N TYR A 166 -14.63 18.37 1.05
CA TYR A 166 -13.94 17.38 0.21
C TYR A 166 -12.74 16.78 0.95
N PHE A 167 -11.91 17.60 1.58
CA PHE A 167 -10.75 17.14 2.33
C PHE A 167 -11.18 16.21 3.50
N LEU A 168 -12.20 16.57 4.25
CA LEU A 168 -12.74 15.73 5.34
C LEU A 168 -13.24 14.38 4.82
N LEU A 169 -14.00 14.38 3.71
CA LEU A 169 -14.47 13.13 3.08
C LEU A 169 -13.29 12.30 2.56
N PHE A 170 -12.30 12.91 1.95
CA PHE A 170 -11.10 12.22 1.48
C PHE A 170 -10.37 11.53 2.64
N VAL A 171 -10.12 12.24 3.74
CA VAL A 171 -9.48 11.70 4.95
C VAL A 171 -10.31 10.57 5.55
N PHE A 172 -11.65 10.70 5.57
CA PHE A 172 -12.54 9.66 6.09
C PHE A 172 -12.57 8.41 5.21
N LEU A 173 -12.64 8.56 3.90
CA LEU A 173 -12.75 7.45 2.95
C LEU A 173 -11.45 6.68 2.77
N THR A 174 -10.30 7.33 2.93
CA THR A 174 -8.99 6.69 2.69
C THR A 174 -8.76 5.43 3.55
N PRO A 175 -8.97 5.41 4.87
CA PRO A 175 -8.85 4.18 5.67
C PRO A 175 -9.85 3.09 5.25
N VAL A 176 -11.09 3.47 4.90
CA VAL A 176 -12.12 2.52 4.44
C VAL A 176 -11.67 1.80 3.19
N MET A 177 -11.24 2.55 2.17
CA MET A 177 -10.80 2.01 0.89
C MET A 177 -9.54 1.17 1.04
N THR A 178 -8.60 1.60 1.89
CA THR A 178 -7.39 0.81 2.20
C THR A 178 -7.75 -0.52 2.86
N ASN A 179 -8.68 -0.54 3.80
CA ASN A 179 -9.14 -1.77 4.43
C ASN A 179 -9.84 -2.69 3.43
N VAL A 180 -10.64 -2.15 2.48
CA VAL A 180 -11.24 -2.94 1.39
C VAL A 180 -10.15 -3.65 0.59
N VAL A 181 -9.11 -2.93 0.17
CA VAL A 181 -8.01 -3.50 -0.62
C VAL A 181 -7.25 -4.57 0.16
N ASN A 182 -6.84 -4.26 1.39
CA ASN A 182 -6.07 -5.22 2.18
C ASN A 182 -6.91 -6.47 2.51
N PHE A 183 -8.16 -6.33 2.97
CA PHE A 183 -9.02 -7.47 3.27
C PHE A 183 -9.31 -8.31 2.03
N LEU A 184 -9.49 -7.68 0.85
CA LEU A 184 -9.60 -8.37 -0.42
C LEU A 184 -8.38 -9.26 -0.67
N ILE A 185 -7.15 -8.72 -0.54
CA ILE A 185 -5.92 -9.45 -0.81
C ILE A 185 -5.78 -10.59 0.21
N TYR A 186 -5.98 -10.33 1.51
CA TYR A 186 -5.91 -11.36 2.55
C TYR A 186 -6.92 -12.49 2.32
N ASP A 187 -8.18 -12.19 2.05
CA ASP A 187 -9.21 -13.23 1.82
C ASP A 187 -8.93 -14.01 0.53
N TYR A 188 -8.52 -13.33 -0.53
CA TYR A 188 -8.23 -13.94 -1.83
C TYR A 188 -7.10 -14.97 -1.76
N PHE A 189 -6.01 -14.67 -1.03
CA PHE A 189 -4.90 -15.63 -0.86
C PHE A 189 -5.17 -16.69 0.19
N ASN A 190 -5.87 -16.38 1.27
CA ASN A 190 -6.11 -17.34 2.35
C ASN A 190 -7.22 -18.34 2.02
N ARG A 191 -8.36 -17.89 1.50
CA ARG A 191 -9.51 -18.77 1.24
C ARG A 191 -9.51 -19.42 -0.13
N GLY A 192 -8.75 -18.90 -1.09
CA GLY A 192 -8.74 -19.40 -2.45
C GLY A 192 -10.08 -19.23 -3.21
N LYS A 193 -11.01 -18.40 -2.68
CA LYS A 193 -12.24 -17.99 -3.35
C LYS A 193 -11.94 -17.02 -4.49
N GLY A 194 -12.91 -16.84 -5.41
CA GLY A 194 -12.76 -15.92 -6.53
C GLY A 194 -12.68 -14.44 -6.09
N PHE A 195 -12.15 -13.58 -6.95
CA PHE A 195 -11.95 -12.15 -6.71
C PHE A 195 -13.20 -11.44 -6.17
N PHE A 196 -14.35 -11.60 -6.81
CA PHE A 196 -15.61 -10.95 -6.39
C PHE A 196 -16.12 -11.43 -5.03
N SER A 197 -15.94 -12.72 -4.72
CA SER A 197 -16.31 -13.26 -3.41
C SER A 197 -15.45 -12.63 -2.30
N SER A 198 -14.15 -12.50 -2.55
CA SER A 198 -13.22 -11.84 -1.61
C SER A 198 -13.46 -10.34 -1.51
N LEU A 199 -13.83 -9.67 -2.61
CA LEU A 199 -14.22 -8.25 -2.60
C LEU A 199 -15.51 -8.03 -1.77
N SER A 200 -16.52 -8.86 -1.96
CA SER A 200 -17.75 -8.83 -1.17
C SER A 200 -17.47 -9.04 0.32
N TYR A 201 -16.59 -9.98 0.66
CA TYR A 201 -16.13 -10.18 2.02
C TYR A 201 -15.40 -8.95 2.57
N ALA A 202 -14.47 -8.38 1.81
CA ALA A 202 -13.69 -7.21 2.19
C ALA A 202 -14.55 -6.00 2.56
N ILE A 203 -15.64 -5.79 1.81
CA ILE A 203 -16.59 -4.72 2.10
C ILE A 203 -17.40 -5.03 3.36
N ARG A 204 -18.00 -6.23 3.44
CA ARG A 204 -18.91 -6.59 4.54
C ARG A 204 -18.21 -6.69 5.89
N SER A 205 -16.99 -7.24 5.94
CA SER A 205 -16.24 -7.46 7.18
C SER A 205 -15.83 -6.19 7.90
N GLN A 206 -15.87 -5.03 7.24
CA GLN A 206 -15.65 -3.76 7.89
C GLN A 206 -16.84 -3.29 8.71
N PHE A 207 -18.06 -3.71 8.35
CA PHE A 207 -19.29 -3.22 8.97
C PHE A 207 -19.93 -4.23 9.92
N SER A 208 -19.66 -5.53 9.73
CA SER A 208 -20.28 -6.59 10.54
C SER A 208 -19.32 -7.75 10.78
N TYR A 209 -19.38 -8.33 11.98
CA TYR A 209 -18.86 -9.66 12.22
C TYR A 209 -19.80 -10.71 11.61
N GLN A 210 -19.30 -11.91 11.34
CA GLN A 210 -20.14 -13.00 10.85
C GLN A 210 -21.13 -13.51 11.90
N GLN A 211 -20.84 -13.31 13.20
CA GLN A 211 -21.73 -13.71 14.29
C GLN A 211 -22.78 -12.62 14.59
N TYR A 212 -24.04 -13.01 14.61
CA TYR A 212 -25.17 -12.20 15.09
C TYR A 212 -24.88 -11.69 16.51
N ASN A 213 -25.25 -10.47 16.85
CA ASN A 213 -25.12 -9.82 18.16
C ASN A 213 -23.75 -9.19 18.52
N GLN A 214 -22.82 -9.02 17.59
CA GLN A 214 -21.60 -8.26 17.89
C GLN A 214 -21.67 -6.84 17.32
N LYS A 215 -21.14 -5.87 18.10
CA LYS A 215 -21.03 -4.47 17.66
C LYS A 215 -20.19 -4.39 16.38
N SER A 216 -20.59 -3.52 15.45
CA SER A 216 -19.83 -3.27 14.20
C SER A 216 -18.36 -2.98 14.49
N PRO A 217 -17.41 -3.63 13.79
CA PRO A 217 -16.00 -3.37 13.95
C PRO A 217 -15.52 -2.11 13.22
N PHE A 218 -16.41 -1.39 12.55
CA PHE A 218 -16.08 -0.30 11.64
C PHE A 218 -15.15 0.74 12.27
N TRP A 219 -15.51 1.33 13.39
CA TRP A 219 -14.72 2.37 14.04
C TRP A 219 -13.37 1.86 14.56
N LYS A 220 -13.32 0.59 14.98
CA LYS A 220 -12.09 -0.07 15.39
C LYS A 220 -11.11 -0.17 14.23
N TYR A 221 -11.54 -0.73 13.08
CA TYR A 221 -10.68 -0.89 11.92
C TYR A 221 -10.32 0.45 11.26
N TRP A 222 -11.31 1.32 11.12
CA TRP A 222 -11.10 2.66 10.57
C TRP A 222 -10.07 3.46 11.38
N GLY A 223 -10.27 3.54 12.68
CA GLY A 223 -9.39 4.30 13.58
C GLY A 223 -7.97 3.73 13.64
N THR A 224 -7.84 2.40 13.66
CA THR A 224 -6.52 1.76 13.64
C THR A 224 -5.75 2.09 12.36
N THR A 225 -6.41 1.98 11.20
CA THR A 225 -5.80 2.32 9.91
C THR A 225 -5.47 3.80 9.83
N MET A 226 -6.33 4.67 10.35
CA MET A 226 -6.10 6.12 10.39
C MET A 226 -4.86 6.47 11.22
N ILE A 227 -4.69 5.88 12.41
CA ILE A 227 -3.49 6.11 13.24
C ILE A 227 -2.21 5.66 12.51
N LEU A 228 -2.23 4.50 11.86
CA LEU A 228 -1.08 4.03 11.09
C LEU A 228 -0.77 4.92 9.89
N TYR A 229 -1.79 5.48 9.24
CA TYR A 229 -1.59 6.50 8.22
C TYR A 229 -0.93 7.77 8.77
N ILE A 230 -1.40 8.27 9.91
CA ILE A 230 -0.78 9.43 10.56
C ILE A 230 0.68 9.15 10.88
N LEU A 231 0.99 8.00 11.46
CA LEU A 231 2.37 7.59 11.76
C LEU A 231 3.22 7.48 10.48
N GLN A 232 2.68 6.90 9.42
CA GLN A 232 3.35 6.86 8.11
C GLN A 232 3.63 8.26 7.59
N GLN A 233 2.65 9.17 7.63
CA GLN A 233 2.83 10.54 7.14
C GLN A 233 3.85 11.32 7.96
N VAL A 234 3.86 11.15 9.28
CA VAL A 234 4.89 11.77 10.14
C VAL A 234 6.30 11.35 9.72
N VAL A 235 6.51 10.04 9.46
CA VAL A 235 7.81 9.55 8.99
C VAL A 235 8.16 10.12 7.62
N VAL A 236 7.22 10.05 6.66
CA VAL A 236 7.43 10.57 5.30
C VAL A 236 7.73 12.08 5.32
N TYR A 237 6.96 12.87 6.06
CA TYR A 237 7.19 14.32 6.15
C TYR A 237 8.50 14.68 6.87
N ALA A 238 8.92 13.88 7.84
CA ALA A 238 10.24 14.08 8.45
C ALA A 238 11.37 13.93 7.41
N PHE A 239 11.28 12.92 6.52
CA PHE A 239 12.24 12.78 5.42
C PHE A 239 12.12 13.90 4.38
N VAL A 240 10.91 14.29 4.01
CA VAL A 240 10.68 15.44 3.09
C VAL A 240 11.30 16.71 3.69
N PHE A 241 11.08 16.97 4.97
CA PHE A 241 11.65 18.13 5.65
C PHE A 241 13.18 18.13 5.60
N ILE A 242 13.83 17.00 5.87
CA ILE A 242 15.30 16.86 5.77
C ILE A 242 15.78 17.16 4.35
N LEU A 243 15.11 16.61 3.33
CA LEU A 243 15.48 16.84 1.93
C LEU A 243 15.31 18.31 1.52
N VAL A 244 14.18 18.94 1.90
CA VAL A 244 13.95 20.36 1.65
C VAL A 244 14.99 21.23 2.36
N PHE A 245 15.34 20.89 3.60
CA PHE A 245 16.38 21.60 4.36
C PHE A 245 17.76 21.52 3.69
N ILE A 246 18.13 20.34 3.16
CA ILE A 246 19.38 20.16 2.39
C ILE A 246 19.36 21.02 1.11
N ILE A 247 18.23 21.07 0.40
CA ILE A 247 18.06 21.91 -0.79
C ILE A 247 18.24 23.39 -0.43
N ILE A 248 17.57 23.87 0.62
CA ILE A 248 17.69 25.28 1.08
C ILE A 248 19.13 25.59 1.47
N LEU A 249 19.81 24.71 2.18
CA LEU A 249 21.23 24.90 2.54
C LEU A 249 22.13 24.99 1.30
N SER A 250 21.93 24.09 0.33
CA SER A 250 22.74 24.08 -0.89
C SER A 250 22.52 25.33 -1.74
N LEU A 251 21.28 25.84 -1.80
CA LEU A 251 20.96 27.10 -2.47
C LEU A 251 21.49 28.33 -1.70
N GLY A 252 21.44 28.31 -0.37
CA GLY A 252 21.97 29.40 0.48
C GLY A 252 23.48 29.50 0.44
N LEU A 253 24.21 28.41 0.22
CA LEU A 253 25.67 28.39 0.07
C LEU A 253 26.12 28.84 -1.33
N SER A 254 25.21 28.93 -2.31
CA SER A 254 25.48 29.25 -3.71
C SER A 254 25.11 30.69 -4.07
N LEU A 255 25.40 31.67 -3.22
CA LEU A 255 25.03 33.09 -3.36
C LEU A 255 25.45 33.76 -4.70
N ASN A 256 26.32 33.12 -5.51
CA ASN A 256 26.79 33.60 -6.79
C ASN A 256 26.33 32.78 -8.00
N MET A 257 25.36 31.86 -7.83
CA MET A 257 24.87 31.04 -8.94
C MET A 257 23.89 31.82 -9.82
N SER A 258 23.95 31.57 -11.12
CA SER A 258 22.94 32.05 -12.06
C SER A 258 21.57 31.40 -11.78
N SER A 259 20.51 32.04 -12.20
CA SER A 259 19.14 31.49 -12.09
C SER A 259 18.99 30.11 -12.77
N ALA A 260 19.73 29.86 -13.86
CA ALA A 260 19.74 28.60 -14.57
C ALA A 260 20.43 27.47 -13.75
N GLU A 261 21.56 27.76 -13.09
CA GLU A 261 22.27 26.78 -12.23
C GLU A 261 21.45 26.44 -10.99
N THR A 262 20.90 27.44 -10.32
CA THR A 262 19.96 27.25 -9.18
C THR A 262 18.81 26.38 -9.54
N PHE A 263 18.24 26.59 -10.71
CA PHE A 263 17.16 25.80 -11.28
C PHE A 263 17.58 24.34 -11.52
N TYR A 264 18.70 24.13 -12.19
CA TYR A 264 19.19 22.77 -12.50
C TYR A 264 19.45 21.96 -11.21
N ILE A 265 20.03 22.57 -10.19
CA ILE A 265 20.25 21.95 -8.88
C ILE A 265 18.91 21.57 -8.24
N THR A 266 17.94 22.47 -8.22
CA THR A 266 16.60 22.20 -7.65
C THR A 266 15.91 21.04 -8.36
N LEU A 267 16.02 20.99 -9.71
CA LEU A 267 15.45 19.92 -10.52
C LEU A 267 16.11 18.55 -10.21
N VAL A 268 17.43 18.50 -10.11
CA VAL A 268 18.16 17.26 -9.80
C VAL A 268 17.81 16.77 -8.40
N PHE A 269 17.85 17.64 -7.40
CA PHE A 269 17.47 17.27 -6.03
C PHE A 269 16.00 16.84 -5.92
N GLY A 270 15.09 17.54 -6.59
CA GLY A 270 13.69 17.16 -6.66
C GLY A 270 13.50 15.78 -7.31
N ALA A 271 14.16 15.54 -8.44
CA ALA A 271 14.12 14.25 -9.14
C ALA A 271 14.68 13.09 -8.29
N MET A 272 15.66 13.34 -7.42
CA MET A 272 16.18 12.35 -6.48
C MET A 272 15.27 12.15 -5.26
N ALA A 273 14.64 13.22 -4.76
CA ALA A 273 13.81 13.19 -3.57
C ALA A 273 12.55 12.34 -3.75
N TYR A 274 11.86 12.45 -4.89
CA TYR A 274 10.61 11.72 -5.13
C TYR A 274 10.75 10.19 -5.09
N PRO A 275 11.74 9.56 -5.76
CA PRO A 275 11.98 8.13 -5.60
C PRO A 275 12.22 7.69 -4.16
N LEU A 276 12.99 8.47 -3.38
CA LEU A 276 13.24 8.18 -1.97
C LEU A 276 11.97 8.23 -1.13
N ILE A 277 11.12 9.22 -1.34
CA ILE A 277 9.81 9.34 -0.67
C ILE A 277 8.94 8.12 -0.99
N ILE A 278 8.92 7.65 -2.23
CA ILE A 278 8.16 6.47 -2.65
C ILE A 278 8.72 5.22 -1.99
N ILE A 279 10.04 5.03 -1.96
CA ILE A 279 10.67 3.89 -1.27
C ILE A 279 10.28 3.85 0.20
N ILE A 280 10.40 4.99 0.90
CA ILE A 280 10.02 5.10 2.31
C ILE A 280 8.53 4.79 2.50
N SER A 281 7.67 5.33 1.64
CA SER A 281 6.23 5.09 1.69
C SER A 281 5.90 3.61 1.48
N LEU A 282 6.58 2.90 0.57
CA LEU A 282 6.42 1.47 0.33
C LEU A 282 6.87 0.63 1.54
N ILE A 283 7.98 1.01 2.18
CA ILE A 283 8.45 0.33 3.41
C ILE A 283 7.43 0.54 4.53
N MET A 284 6.98 1.77 4.73
CA MET A 284 6.01 2.11 5.78
C MET A 284 4.63 1.50 5.53
N SER A 285 4.22 1.32 4.26
CA SER A 285 2.95 0.66 3.93
C SER A 285 2.86 -0.78 4.42
N ASN A 286 4.01 -1.44 4.67
CA ASN A 286 4.02 -2.77 5.28
C ASN A 286 3.41 -2.79 6.69
N PHE A 287 3.56 -1.72 7.47
CA PHE A 287 2.93 -1.62 8.80
C PHE A 287 1.40 -1.61 8.68
N ILE A 288 0.87 -0.87 7.71
CA ILE A 288 -0.58 -0.83 7.43
C ILE A 288 -1.05 -2.21 6.95
N SER A 289 -0.32 -2.84 6.03
CA SER A 289 -0.68 -4.16 5.51
C SER A 289 -0.61 -5.26 6.57
N LEU A 290 0.40 -5.26 7.44
CA LEU A 290 0.51 -6.18 8.58
C LEU A 290 -0.64 -6.00 9.56
N CYS A 291 -0.94 -4.75 9.93
CA CYS A 291 -2.08 -4.45 10.81
C CYS A 291 -3.41 -4.89 10.20
N SER A 292 -3.59 -4.64 8.89
CA SER A 292 -4.77 -5.12 8.16
C SER A 292 -4.85 -6.65 8.15
N GLY A 293 -3.71 -7.35 8.17
CA GLY A 293 -3.65 -8.78 8.39
C GLY A 293 -4.20 -9.19 9.76
N PHE A 294 -3.81 -8.49 10.83
CA PHE A 294 -4.39 -8.74 12.16
C PHE A 294 -5.88 -8.42 12.22
N MET A 295 -6.34 -7.37 11.53
CA MET A 295 -7.77 -7.08 11.40
C MET A 295 -8.51 -8.19 10.63
N TYR A 296 -7.91 -8.71 9.56
CA TYR A 296 -8.45 -9.84 8.81
C TYR A 296 -8.60 -11.08 9.71
N TYR A 297 -7.55 -11.45 10.47
CA TYR A 297 -7.61 -12.58 11.39
C TYR A 297 -8.58 -12.34 12.57
N ASP A 298 -8.74 -11.11 13.05
CA ASP A 298 -9.75 -10.72 14.02
C ASP A 298 -11.18 -10.91 13.46
N SER A 299 -11.40 -10.57 12.19
CA SER A 299 -12.68 -10.78 11.51
C SER A 299 -12.99 -12.24 11.23
N ARG A 300 -11.99 -13.12 11.30
CA ARG A 300 -12.02 -14.56 10.96
C ARG A 300 -11.86 -15.48 12.17
N THR A 301 -12.14 -14.99 13.37
CA THR A 301 -12.09 -15.82 14.59
C THR A 301 -13.04 -17.01 14.59
N ASP A 302 -14.07 -16.98 13.71
CA ASP A 302 -14.97 -18.10 13.45
C ASP A 302 -14.22 -19.35 12.93
N LEU A 303 -13.19 -19.19 12.09
CA LEU A 303 -12.42 -20.30 11.54
C LEU A 303 -11.61 -21.04 12.60
N HIS A 304 -11.12 -20.33 13.60
CA HIS A 304 -10.36 -20.95 14.70
C HIS A 304 -11.25 -21.78 15.62
N ARG A 305 -12.51 -21.34 15.81
CA ARG A 305 -13.50 -22.05 16.62
C ARG A 305 -13.90 -23.40 16.00
N GLU A 306 -13.97 -23.49 14.67
CA GLU A 306 -14.21 -24.77 13.98
C GLU A 306 -13.03 -25.75 14.15
N MET A 307 -11.78 -25.24 14.16
CA MET A 307 -10.58 -26.06 14.42
C MET A 307 -10.55 -26.57 15.87
N ASP A 308 -10.85 -25.69 16.85
CA ASP A 308 -10.89 -26.11 18.26
C ASP A 308 -11.98 -27.17 18.54
N LEU A 309 -13.11 -27.11 17.83
CA LEU A 309 -14.17 -28.11 17.94
C LEU A 309 -13.75 -29.47 17.33
N THR A 310 -13.04 -29.45 16.21
CA THR A 310 -12.50 -30.68 15.59
C THR A 310 -11.39 -31.32 16.44
N GLU A 311 -10.59 -30.54 17.14
CA GLU A 311 -9.63 -31.05 18.14
C GLU A 311 -10.33 -31.68 19.35
N ILE A 312 -11.39 -31.06 19.85
CA ILE A 312 -12.20 -31.61 20.96
C ILE A 312 -12.89 -32.92 20.53
N ASP A 313 -13.42 -32.97 19.31
CA ASP A 313 -14.04 -34.20 18.75
C ASP A 313 -13.00 -35.31 18.49
N SER A 314 -11.72 -34.99 18.30
CA SER A 314 -10.65 -35.97 18.15
C SER A 314 -10.23 -36.59 19.51
N ILE A 315 -10.20 -35.76 20.57
CA ILE A 315 -9.85 -36.22 21.93
C ILE A 315 -10.88 -37.23 22.46
N GLY A 316 -12.14 -37.13 22.05
CA GLY A 316 -13.19 -38.09 22.46
C GLY A 316 -13.19 -39.41 21.67
N ARG A 317 -12.37 -39.56 20.63
CA ARG A 317 -12.32 -40.77 19.79
C ARG A 317 -11.16 -41.75 20.12
N ASP A 318 -10.15 -41.26 20.83
CA ASP A 318 -8.99 -42.07 21.19
C ASP A 318 -9.18 -42.90 22.52
N GLU A 319 -10.39 -42.86 23.12
CA GLU A 319 -10.72 -43.59 24.35
C GLU A 319 -11.78 -44.70 24.14
N VAL A 320 -11.93 -45.25 22.93
CA VAL A 320 -12.81 -46.41 22.70
C VAL A 320 -12.05 -47.59 22.10
#